data_88ddbf82caa9e4079d46c62a270de718
#
_entry.id   88ddbf82caa9e4079d46c62a270de718
#
_cell.length_a   1.000
_cell.length_b   1.000
_cell.length_c   1.000
_cell.angle_alpha   90.00
_cell.angle_beta   90.00
_cell.angle_gamma   90.00
#
_symmetry.space_group_name_H-M   'P 1'
#
loop_
_entity.id
_entity.type
_entity.pdbx_description
1 polymer ?
#
loop_
_entity_poly.entity_id
_entity_poly.type
_entity_poly.pdbx_seq_one_letter_code
_entity_poly.pdbx_strand_id
1 'polypeptide(L)'
;MDLAGEGALPGWLAYVHPAWMIVALGLAWLALRSGLELRRLRRLARADGLVALRHRHLRRAKLAVALLVVGFALGPASAFWLRDMAPFRTLHAWLGVAALALFVAAAIQGHRLEQGERGVAALHARLALAALLVSALAFATGFVLLP
;
A
#
# COMPACT_ATOMS: atom_id res chain seq x y z
N MET A 1 36.81 -25.27 -15.68
CA MET A 1 36.56 -24.88 -14.27
C MET A 1 35.65 -23.67 -14.34
N ASP A 2 34.36 -23.94 -14.26
CA ASP A 2 33.32 -22.94 -14.62
C ASP A 2 33.05 -22.07 -13.38
N LEU A 3 33.64 -20.87 -13.35
CA LEU A 3 33.41 -19.86 -12.31
C LEU A 3 32.10 -19.08 -12.45
N ALA A 4 31.22 -19.51 -13.37
CA ALA A 4 29.96 -18.82 -13.66
C ALA A 4 28.79 -19.14 -12.68
N GLY A 5 29.01 -20.00 -11.67
CA GLY A 5 27.97 -20.46 -10.75
C GLY A 5 27.89 -19.76 -9.39
N GLU A 6 28.89 -18.98 -9.00
CA GLU A 6 29.05 -18.54 -7.58
C GLU A 6 28.43 -17.17 -7.23
N GLY A 7 27.51 -16.62 -8.01
CA GLY A 7 26.94 -15.31 -7.72
C GLY A 7 25.46 -15.11 -8.03
N ALA A 8 24.78 -16.10 -8.57
CA ALA A 8 23.35 -15.94 -8.91
C ALA A 8 22.48 -15.93 -7.66
N LEU A 9 21.77 -14.82 -7.41
CA LEU A 9 20.84 -14.72 -6.30
C LEU A 9 19.71 -15.76 -6.45
N PRO A 10 19.24 -16.37 -5.34
CA PRO A 10 18.20 -17.37 -5.39
C PRO A 10 16.92 -16.85 -6.06
N GLY A 11 16.35 -17.59 -7.01
CA GLY A 11 15.17 -17.18 -7.79
C GLY A 11 13.92 -16.86 -6.96
N TRP A 12 13.80 -17.46 -5.74
CA TRP A 12 12.68 -17.16 -4.83
C TRP A 12 12.65 -15.70 -4.34
N LEU A 13 13.79 -14.99 -4.37
CA LEU A 13 13.85 -13.57 -3.99
C LEU A 13 12.96 -12.70 -4.88
N ALA A 14 12.68 -13.13 -6.12
CA ALA A 14 11.75 -12.42 -7.01
C ALA A 14 10.31 -12.35 -6.47
N TYR A 15 9.93 -13.27 -5.57
CA TYR A 15 8.62 -13.33 -4.95
C TYR A 15 8.50 -12.51 -3.64
N VAL A 16 9.61 -12.00 -3.10
CA VAL A 16 9.60 -11.25 -1.83
C VAL A 16 8.78 -9.97 -1.97
N HIS A 17 9.00 -9.19 -3.03
CA HIS A 17 8.24 -7.96 -3.27
C HIS A 17 6.72 -8.23 -3.44
N PRO A 18 6.24 -9.12 -4.32
CA PRO A 18 4.81 -9.37 -4.45
C PRO A 18 4.18 -9.93 -3.17
N ALA A 19 4.84 -10.84 -2.45
CA ALA A 19 4.35 -11.34 -1.17
C ALA A 19 4.21 -10.22 -0.12
N TRP A 20 5.22 -9.36 -0.02
CA TRP A 20 5.18 -8.19 0.85
C TRP A 20 4.02 -7.27 0.50
N MET A 21 3.81 -6.99 -0.79
CA MET A 21 2.72 -6.12 -1.25
C MET A 21 1.33 -6.69 -0.96
N ILE A 22 1.15 -8.01 -1.04
CA ILE A 22 -0.10 -8.67 -0.64
C ILE A 22 -0.42 -8.38 0.83
N VAL A 23 0.56 -8.51 1.72
CA VAL A 23 0.36 -8.21 3.16
C VAL A 23 0.05 -6.73 3.38
N ALA A 24 0.81 -5.83 2.74
CA ALA A 24 0.62 -4.38 2.87
C ALA A 24 -0.76 -3.93 2.37
N LEU A 25 -1.18 -4.40 1.20
CA LEU A 25 -2.49 -4.09 0.60
C LEU A 25 -3.64 -4.74 1.38
N GLY A 26 -3.46 -5.95 1.92
CA GLY A 26 -4.41 -6.58 2.81
C GLY A 26 -4.68 -5.74 4.07
N LEU A 27 -3.62 -5.20 4.68
CA LEU A 27 -3.75 -4.27 5.81
C LEU A 27 -4.41 -2.94 5.41
N ALA A 28 -4.08 -2.39 4.24
CA ALA A 28 -4.72 -1.18 3.71
C ALA A 28 -6.23 -1.41 3.48
N TRP A 29 -6.61 -2.57 2.95
CA TRP A 29 -8.01 -2.98 2.81
C TRP A 29 -8.73 -3.07 4.16
N LEU A 30 -8.12 -3.70 5.17
CA LEU A 30 -8.66 -3.76 6.53
C LEU A 30 -8.77 -2.38 7.20
N ALA A 31 -7.84 -1.46 6.88
CA ALA A 31 -7.94 -0.07 7.30
C ALA A 31 -9.11 0.64 6.61
N LEU A 32 -9.30 0.46 5.29
CA LEU A 32 -10.45 1.01 4.57
C LEU A 32 -11.77 0.53 5.18
N ARG A 33 -11.93 -0.78 5.39
CA ARG A 33 -13.15 -1.35 6.00
C ARG A 33 -13.46 -0.73 7.36
N SER A 34 -12.44 -0.62 8.23
CA SER A 34 -12.62 0.00 9.55
C SER A 34 -12.93 1.51 9.46
N GLY A 35 -12.37 2.21 8.48
CA GLY A 35 -12.69 3.63 8.22
C GLY A 35 -14.11 3.86 7.72
N LEU A 36 -14.61 2.99 6.83
CA LEU A 36 -15.99 3.02 6.34
C LEU A 36 -16.99 2.74 7.48
N GLU A 37 -16.69 1.77 8.35
CA GLU A 37 -17.52 1.47 9.51
C GLU A 37 -17.53 2.63 10.51
N LEU A 38 -16.39 3.27 10.79
CA LEU A 38 -16.33 4.52 11.58
C LEU A 38 -17.24 5.60 10.99
N ARG A 39 -17.22 5.77 9.69
CA ARG A 39 -18.07 6.75 9.00
C ARG A 39 -19.55 6.40 9.14
N ARG A 40 -19.89 5.11 9.01
CA ARG A 40 -21.26 4.60 9.18
C ARG A 40 -21.78 4.84 10.60
N LEU A 41 -21.03 4.44 11.63
CA LEU A 41 -21.43 4.61 13.05
C LEU A 41 -21.61 6.09 13.39
N ARG A 42 -20.72 6.97 12.92
CA ARG A 42 -20.87 8.41 13.14
C ARG A 42 -22.13 9.00 12.49
N ARG A 43 -22.51 8.52 11.29
CA ARG A 43 -23.76 8.94 10.63
C ARG A 43 -25.00 8.48 11.37
N LEU A 44 -24.93 7.33 12.03
CA LEU A 44 -26.03 6.76 12.81
C LEU A 44 -26.05 7.27 14.27
N ALA A 45 -25.18 8.22 14.62
CA ALA A 45 -25.02 8.76 15.98
C ALA A 45 -24.79 7.66 17.05
N ARG A 46 -24.25 6.50 16.67
CA ARG A 46 -23.91 5.42 17.60
C ARG A 46 -22.53 5.67 18.21
N ALA A 47 -22.48 5.74 19.54
CA ALA A 47 -21.24 5.97 20.29
C ALA A 47 -20.50 4.67 20.64
N ASP A 48 -21.23 3.55 20.68
CA ASP A 48 -20.70 2.26 21.16
C ASP A 48 -19.56 1.75 20.25
N GLY A 49 -18.41 1.50 20.88
CA GLY A 49 -17.24 0.95 20.18
C GLY A 49 -16.47 1.90 19.26
N LEU A 50 -16.90 3.18 19.10
CA LEU A 50 -16.23 4.15 18.23
C LEU A 50 -14.74 4.35 18.56
N VAL A 51 -14.41 4.44 19.86
CA VAL A 51 -13.02 4.66 20.32
C VAL A 51 -12.13 3.48 19.93
N ALA A 52 -12.57 2.26 20.22
CA ALA A 52 -11.83 1.04 19.90
C ALA A 52 -11.68 0.85 18.38
N LEU A 53 -12.74 1.15 17.62
CA LEU A 53 -12.71 1.06 16.16
C LEU A 53 -11.78 2.12 15.54
N ARG A 54 -11.78 3.35 16.06
CA ARG A 54 -10.85 4.42 15.65
C ARG A 54 -9.41 4.00 15.92
N HIS A 55 -9.11 3.47 17.08
CA HIS A 55 -7.76 2.99 17.41
C HIS A 55 -7.30 1.88 16.48
N ARG A 56 -8.18 0.89 16.21
CA ARG A 56 -7.89 -0.18 15.22
C ARG A 56 -7.62 0.39 13.82
N HIS A 57 -8.45 1.32 13.35
CA HIS A 57 -8.27 1.96 12.04
C HIS A 57 -6.90 2.66 11.96
N LEU A 58 -6.56 3.50 12.94
CA LEU A 58 -5.30 4.24 12.96
C LEU A 58 -4.08 3.31 12.97
N ARG A 59 -4.10 2.27 13.80
CA ARG A 59 -3.00 1.30 13.88
C ARG A 59 -2.80 0.56 12.56
N ARG A 60 -3.89 0.08 11.93
CA ARG A 60 -3.85 -0.59 10.63
C ARG A 60 -3.38 0.34 9.52
N ALA A 61 -3.89 1.56 9.48
CA ALA A 61 -3.54 2.54 8.45
C ALA A 61 -2.06 2.95 8.53
N LYS A 62 -1.56 3.27 9.72
CA LYS A 62 -0.14 3.63 9.92
C LYS A 62 0.79 2.47 9.53
N LEU A 63 0.46 1.25 9.95
CA LEU A 63 1.25 0.06 9.58
C LEU A 63 1.18 -0.22 8.07
N ALA A 64 0.00 -0.13 7.46
CA ALA A 64 -0.15 -0.33 6.02
C ALA A 64 0.71 0.66 5.22
N VAL A 65 0.67 1.96 5.56
CA VAL A 65 1.48 2.98 4.88
C VAL A 65 2.97 2.71 5.05
N ALA A 66 3.43 2.34 6.24
CA ALA A 66 4.83 1.99 6.48
C ALA A 66 5.26 0.79 5.61
N LEU A 67 4.45 -0.28 5.56
CA LEU A 67 4.74 -1.45 4.73
C LEU A 67 4.70 -1.13 3.23
N LEU A 68 3.80 -0.25 2.79
CA LEU A 68 3.72 0.19 1.39
C LEU A 68 4.97 0.97 0.96
N VAL A 69 5.48 1.85 1.82
CA VAL A 69 6.74 2.58 1.55
C VAL A 69 7.91 1.61 1.41
N VAL A 70 8.04 0.64 2.32
CA VAL A 70 9.08 -0.39 2.23
C VAL A 70 8.90 -1.24 0.97
N GLY A 71 7.67 -1.70 0.69
CA GLY A 71 7.36 -2.50 -0.49
C GLY A 71 7.65 -1.76 -1.79
N PHE A 72 7.39 -0.45 -1.83
CA PHE A 72 7.74 0.39 -2.97
C PHE A 72 9.27 0.45 -3.20
N ALA A 73 10.06 0.51 -2.15
CA ALA A 73 11.52 0.46 -2.28
C ALA A 73 12.03 -0.92 -2.75
N LEU A 74 11.39 -2.01 -2.30
CA LEU A 74 11.75 -3.37 -2.70
C LEU A 74 11.50 -3.65 -4.20
N GLY A 75 10.51 -3.00 -4.82
CA GLY A 75 10.18 -3.18 -6.25
C GLY A 75 11.34 -2.80 -7.19
N PRO A 76 11.79 -1.54 -7.19
CA PRO A 76 12.95 -1.11 -7.98
C PRO A 76 14.23 -1.87 -7.63
N ALA A 77 14.44 -2.18 -6.35
CA ALA A 77 15.57 -2.99 -5.90
C ALA A 77 15.55 -4.38 -6.54
N SER A 78 14.40 -5.06 -6.51
CA SER A 78 14.22 -6.36 -7.17
C SER A 78 14.41 -6.29 -8.68
N ALA A 79 13.90 -5.25 -9.34
CA ALA A 79 14.08 -5.07 -10.79
C ALA A 79 15.56 -4.93 -11.17
N PHE A 80 16.29 -4.12 -10.42
CA PHE A 80 17.69 -3.84 -10.69
C PHE A 80 18.61 -5.04 -10.40
N TRP A 81 18.52 -5.60 -9.15
CA TRP A 81 19.47 -6.62 -8.71
C TRP A 81 19.13 -8.06 -9.13
N LEU A 82 17.84 -8.37 -9.37
CA LEU A 82 17.41 -9.74 -9.66
C LEU A 82 17.10 -9.95 -11.15
N ARG A 83 16.83 -8.88 -11.90
CA ARG A 83 16.32 -8.98 -13.29
C ARG A 83 17.14 -8.18 -14.30
N ASP A 84 18.19 -7.50 -13.86
CA ASP A 84 19.00 -6.59 -14.70
C ASP A 84 18.12 -5.60 -15.51
N MET A 85 17.02 -5.15 -14.89
CA MET A 85 16.08 -4.22 -15.50
C MET A 85 16.24 -2.82 -14.91
N ALA A 86 16.33 -1.82 -15.79
CA ALA A 86 16.30 -0.43 -15.33
C ALA A 86 14.96 -0.14 -14.61
N PRO A 87 14.98 0.49 -13.41
CA PRO A 87 13.77 0.87 -12.69
C PRO A 87 12.85 1.76 -13.54
N PHE A 88 11.56 1.70 -13.26
CA PHE A 88 10.53 2.56 -13.88
C PHE A 88 10.33 2.40 -15.41
N ARG A 89 10.75 1.28 -16.00
CA ARG A 89 10.51 0.99 -17.43
C ARG A 89 9.14 0.36 -17.73
N THR A 90 8.37 0.01 -16.69
CA THR A 90 7.11 -0.73 -16.84
C THR A 90 5.91 0.11 -16.40
N LEU A 91 4.72 -0.17 -16.95
CA LEU A 91 3.47 0.42 -16.51
C LEU A 91 3.20 0.11 -15.02
N HIS A 92 3.54 -1.12 -14.57
CA HIS A 92 3.47 -1.52 -13.17
C HIS A 92 4.21 -0.52 -12.24
N ALA A 93 5.42 -0.14 -12.60
CA ALA A 93 6.23 0.78 -11.80
C ALA A 93 5.58 2.17 -11.67
N TRP A 94 5.05 2.72 -12.76
CA TRP A 94 4.37 4.02 -12.75
C TRP A 94 3.04 3.99 -11.99
N LEU A 95 2.27 2.91 -12.13
CA LEU A 95 1.08 2.69 -11.29
C LEU A 95 1.46 2.57 -9.81
N GLY A 96 2.60 1.93 -9.50
CA GLY A 96 3.14 1.88 -8.14
C GLY A 96 3.46 3.26 -7.58
N VAL A 97 4.13 4.14 -8.37
CA VAL A 97 4.38 5.54 -7.99
C VAL A 97 3.08 6.28 -7.71
N ALA A 98 2.10 6.17 -8.61
CA ALA A 98 0.80 6.83 -8.45
C ALA A 98 0.06 6.32 -7.20
N ALA A 99 0.06 5.01 -6.96
CA ALA A 99 -0.55 4.41 -5.78
C ALA A 99 0.11 4.90 -4.49
N LEU A 100 1.45 4.92 -4.44
CA LEU A 100 2.19 5.42 -3.27
C LEU A 100 1.87 6.88 -3.00
N ALA A 101 1.89 7.74 -4.03
CA ALA A 101 1.54 9.16 -3.89
C ALA A 101 0.13 9.36 -3.32
N LEU A 102 -0.84 8.56 -3.79
CA LEU A 102 -2.23 8.60 -3.28
C LEU A 102 -2.31 8.12 -1.83
N PHE A 103 -1.57 7.06 -1.44
CA PHE A 103 -1.53 6.60 -0.04
C PHE A 103 -0.89 7.63 0.87
N VAL A 104 0.20 8.28 0.46
CA VAL A 104 0.84 9.36 1.22
C VAL A 104 -0.11 10.55 1.37
N ALA A 105 -0.76 10.97 0.29
CA ALA A 105 -1.75 12.03 0.34
C ALA A 105 -2.93 11.67 1.28
N ALA A 106 -3.42 10.42 1.23
CA ALA A 106 -4.44 9.94 2.16
C ALA A 106 -3.94 9.94 3.61
N ALA A 107 -2.68 9.54 3.86
CA ALA A 107 -2.07 9.54 5.18
C ALA A 107 -1.95 10.96 5.77
N ILE A 108 -1.56 11.95 4.95
CA ILE A 108 -1.52 13.38 5.34
C ILE A 108 -2.92 13.84 5.77
N GLN A 109 -3.95 13.58 4.95
CA GLN A 109 -5.32 13.95 5.32
C GLN A 109 -5.81 13.18 6.56
N GLY A 110 -5.40 11.91 6.72
CA GLY A 110 -5.69 11.11 7.91
C GLY A 110 -5.07 11.70 9.18
N HIS A 111 -3.84 12.22 9.09
CA HIS A 111 -3.17 12.89 10.18
C HIS A 111 -3.88 14.20 10.57
N ARG A 112 -4.30 15.01 9.59
CA ARG A 112 -5.10 16.22 9.84
C ARG A 112 -6.43 15.90 10.53
N LEU A 113 -7.09 14.78 10.15
CA LEU A 113 -8.27 14.26 10.87
C LEU A 113 -7.96 13.86 12.31
N GLU A 114 -6.79 13.29 12.56
CA GLU A 114 -6.32 12.93 13.90
C GLU A 114 -6.15 14.18 14.78
N GLN A 115 -5.72 15.30 14.18
CA GLN A 115 -5.59 16.62 14.79
C GLN A 115 -6.92 17.39 14.94
N GLY A 116 -8.03 16.83 14.46
CA GLY A 116 -9.37 17.42 14.63
C GLY A 116 -9.94 18.16 13.43
N GLU A 117 -9.22 18.24 12.30
CA GLU A 117 -9.68 18.90 11.08
C GLU A 117 -10.75 18.06 10.35
N ARG A 118 -12.03 18.22 10.71
CA ARG A 118 -13.11 17.38 10.18
C ARG A 118 -13.42 17.59 8.69
N GLY A 119 -13.13 18.76 8.14
CA GLY A 119 -13.42 19.11 6.75
C GLY A 119 -12.73 18.23 5.70
N VAL A 120 -11.61 17.61 6.04
CA VAL A 120 -10.83 16.77 5.11
C VAL A 120 -11.28 15.29 5.05
N ALA A 121 -12.32 14.90 5.80
CA ALA A 121 -12.75 13.51 5.90
C ALA A 121 -13.19 12.89 4.56
N ALA A 122 -13.86 13.67 3.71
CA ALA A 122 -14.30 13.21 2.40
C ALA A 122 -13.11 13.02 1.45
N LEU A 123 -12.15 13.94 1.47
CA LEU A 123 -10.93 13.87 0.67
C LEU A 123 -10.07 12.67 1.07
N HIS A 124 -9.84 12.49 2.39
CA HIS A 124 -9.14 11.30 2.91
C HIS A 124 -9.74 9.99 2.39
N ALA A 125 -11.08 9.84 2.47
CA ALA A 125 -11.75 8.61 2.03
C ALA A 125 -11.63 8.39 0.51
N ARG A 126 -11.75 9.46 -0.31
CA ARG A 126 -11.60 9.38 -1.76
C ARG A 126 -10.16 9.00 -2.17
N LEU A 127 -9.16 9.62 -1.55
CA LEU A 127 -7.76 9.32 -1.81
C LEU A 127 -7.42 7.86 -1.43
N ALA A 128 -7.89 7.39 -0.28
CA ALA A 128 -7.67 6.00 0.15
C ALA A 128 -8.32 4.98 -0.80
N LEU A 129 -9.53 5.26 -1.29
CA LEU A 129 -10.21 4.42 -2.28
C LEU A 129 -9.46 4.44 -3.62
N ALA A 130 -9.11 5.61 -4.13
CA ALA A 130 -8.35 5.76 -5.37
C ALA A 130 -7.00 5.03 -5.29
N ALA A 131 -6.28 5.15 -4.16
CA ALA A 131 -5.03 4.44 -3.92
C ALA A 131 -5.19 2.92 -4.05
N LEU A 132 -6.23 2.35 -3.46
CA LEU A 132 -6.50 0.91 -3.55
C LEU A 132 -6.89 0.48 -4.96
N LEU A 133 -7.67 1.27 -5.70
CA LEU A 133 -8.03 0.98 -7.09
C LEU A 133 -6.80 1.00 -8.00
N VAL A 134 -5.94 2.02 -7.88
CA VAL A 134 -4.68 2.10 -8.63
C VAL A 134 -3.75 0.94 -8.25
N SER A 135 -3.71 0.55 -6.97
CA SER A 135 -2.93 -0.61 -6.52
C SER A 135 -3.44 -1.92 -7.09
N ALA A 136 -4.75 -2.08 -7.27
CA ALA A 136 -5.30 -3.27 -7.93
C ALA A 136 -4.86 -3.36 -9.40
N LEU A 137 -4.83 -2.23 -10.12
CA LEU A 137 -4.28 -2.16 -11.48
C LEU A 137 -2.77 -2.45 -11.50
N ALA A 138 -2.02 -1.87 -10.55
CA ALA A 138 -0.60 -2.17 -10.41
C ALA A 138 -0.37 -3.67 -10.14
N PHE A 139 -1.16 -4.28 -9.27
CA PHE A 139 -1.08 -5.71 -8.98
C PHE A 139 -1.34 -6.56 -10.24
N ALA A 140 -2.40 -6.25 -10.99
CA ALA A 140 -2.72 -6.96 -12.22
C ALA A 140 -1.60 -6.86 -13.27
N THR A 141 -1.02 -5.67 -13.47
CA THR A 141 0.10 -5.47 -14.40
C THR A 141 1.42 -6.07 -13.89
N GLY A 142 1.62 -6.12 -12.57
CA GLY A 142 2.78 -6.74 -11.94
C GLY A 142 2.76 -8.27 -12.02
N PHE A 143 1.57 -8.87 -12.01
CA PHE A 143 1.42 -10.32 -12.13
C PHE A 143 1.97 -10.87 -13.45
N VAL A 144 1.84 -10.10 -14.54
CA VAL A 144 2.39 -10.46 -15.87
C VAL A 144 3.92 -10.42 -15.89
N LEU A 145 4.53 -9.76 -14.92
CA LEU A 145 5.99 -9.65 -14.81
C LEU A 145 6.60 -10.73 -13.89
N LEU A 146 5.82 -11.63 -13.34
CA LEU A 146 6.35 -12.75 -12.55
C LEU A 146 7.10 -13.73 -13.46
N PRO A 147 8.20 -14.34 -12.96
CA PRO A 147 8.96 -15.35 -13.71
C PRO A 147 8.17 -16.62 -13.90
#